data_7ff1b2eb4084a2cd18a991d0e151a6b8
#
_entry.id   7ff1b2eb4084a2cd18a991d0e151a6b8
#
_cell.length_a   1.000
_cell.length_b   1.000
_cell.length_c   1.000
_cell.angle_alpha   90.00
_cell.angle_beta   90.00
_cell.angle_gamma   90.00
#
_symmetry.space_group_name_H-M   'P 1'
#
loop_
_entity.id
_entity.type
_entity.pdbx_description
1 polymer ?
#
loop_
_entity_poly.entity_id
_entity_poly.type
_entity_poly.pdbx_seq_one_letter_code
_entity_poly.pdbx_strand_id
1 'polypeptide(L)'
;TDIRGISDKKAADFNKLGVFTTEDLVGYFPRGYLDMTRVTPLENCYDNDTVLTYGRIVGRPSVFTSARKLRCVKTVAEQDGRFFNLYWFNQPYVAPKLRVGVDYLFYGRIKHGFGEVTMSNPSFEEVDKNTQLKGIIPVYRLKGGLTQRCVRNAVRAAIPYAVGESAIPSRLLIKYGLGNLKDAYKNVHNPADKESLSRASERIAVEELSLIHISEPT
;
A
#
# COMPACT_ATOMS: atom_id res chain seq x y z
N THR A 1 0.20 -23.75 -6.75
CA THR A 1 0.53 -22.33 -6.51
C THR A 1 2.03 -22.15 -6.66
N ASP A 2 2.51 -21.92 -7.89
CA ASP A 2 3.95 -21.93 -8.19
C ASP A 2 4.61 -20.53 -8.15
N ILE A 3 4.06 -19.60 -7.37
CA ILE A 3 4.70 -18.32 -7.18
C ILE A 3 5.78 -18.45 -6.10
N ARG A 4 7.04 -18.33 -6.50
CA ARG A 4 8.18 -18.34 -5.57
C ARG A 4 7.96 -17.37 -4.39
N GLY A 5 8.01 -17.90 -3.17
CA GLY A 5 7.90 -17.09 -1.93
C GLY A 5 6.51 -17.02 -1.30
N ILE A 6 5.50 -17.70 -1.84
CA ILE A 6 4.19 -17.88 -1.20
C ILE A 6 4.17 -19.25 -0.53
N SER A 7 4.12 -19.29 0.80
CA SER A 7 3.88 -20.50 1.57
C SER A 7 2.40 -20.89 1.56
N ASP A 8 2.07 -22.16 1.85
CA ASP A 8 0.67 -22.64 1.91
C ASP A 8 -0.21 -21.80 2.85
N LYS A 9 0.34 -21.36 3.97
CA LYS A 9 -0.37 -20.46 4.91
C LYS A 9 -0.72 -19.14 4.27
N LYS A 10 0.18 -18.54 3.48
CA LYS A 10 -0.08 -17.31 2.75
C LYS A 10 -1.06 -17.51 1.60
N ALA A 11 -0.96 -18.66 0.90
CA ALA A 11 -1.91 -19.03 -0.14
C ALA A 11 -3.34 -19.10 0.43
N ALA A 12 -3.52 -19.75 1.60
CA ALA A 12 -4.80 -19.78 2.29
C ALA A 12 -5.33 -18.37 2.67
N ASP A 13 -4.44 -17.44 3.01
CA ASP A 13 -4.85 -16.05 3.29
C ASP A 13 -5.18 -15.27 2.00
N PHE A 14 -4.52 -15.55 0.86
CA PHE A 14 -4.92 -15.04 -0.46
C PHE A 14 -6.30 -15.58 -0.88
N ASN A 15 -6.57 -16.86 -0.65
CA ASN A 15 -7.88 -17.46 -0.94
C ASN A 15 -9.02 -16.76 -0.20
N LYS A 16 -8.78 -16.27 1.03
CA LYS A 16 -9.76 -15.46 1.80
C LYS A 16 -10.06 -14.11 1.14
N LEU A 17 -9.17 -13.63 0.27
CA LEU A 17 -9.38 -12.41 -0.53
C LEU A 17 -10.06 -12.70 -1.88
N GLY A 18 -10.33 -13.96 -2.19
CA GLY A 18 -10.87 -14.38 -3.49
C GLY A 18 -9.80 -14.56 -4.57
N VAL A 19 -8.53 -14.64 -4.17
CA VAL A 19 -7.38 -14.79 -5.06
C VAL A 19 -6.92 -16.25 -5.01
N PHE A 20 -7.15 -16.99 -6.10
CA PHE A 20 -6.86 -18.43 -6.21
C PHE A 20 -5.78 -18.72 -7.26
N THR A 21 -5.71 -17.89 -8.31
CA THR A 21 -4.79 -18.06 -9.45
C THR A 21 -3.81 -16.89 -9.56
N THR A 22 -2.87 -16.98 -10.47
CA THR A 22 -1.94 -15.89 -10.81
C THR A 22 -2.67 -14.74 -11.50
N GLU A 23 -3.66 -15.05 -12.31
CA GLU A 23 -4.54 -14.13 -13.01
C GLU A 23 -5.38 -13.33 -12.00
N ASP A 24 -6.00 -14.01 -11.00
CA ASP A 24 -6.72 -13.34 -9.92
C ASP A 24 -5.81 -12.39 -9.15
N LEU A 25 -4.55 -12.81 -8.94
CA LEU A 25 -3.57 -12.01 -8.19
C LEU A 25 -3.19 -10.73 -8.94
N VAL A 26 -3.02 -10.80 -10.25
CA VAL A 26 -2.74 -9.63 -11.10
C VAL A 26 -3.99 -8.76 -11.26
N GLY A 27 -5.19 -9.36 -11.29
CA GLY A 27 -6.47 -8.66 -11.26
C GLY A 27 -6.83 -8.07 -9.87
N TYR A 28 -6.05 -8.39 -8.82
CA TYR A 28 -6.27 -7.84 -7.49
C TYR A 28 -5.71 -6.42 -7.39
N PHE A 29 -6.45 -5.46 -7.91
CA PHE A 29 -6.03 -4.06 -8.00
C PHE A 29 -5.86 -3.39 -6.63
N PRO A 30 -4.94 -2.41 -6.53
CA PRO A 30 -4.79 -1.59 -5.34
C PRO A 30 -6.10 -0.83 -5.02
N ARG A 31 -6.45 -0.74 -3.74
CA ARG A 31 -7.57 0.10 -3.28
C ARG A 31 -7.25 1.60 -3.30
N GLY A 32 -5.98 1.95 -3.46
CA GLY A 32 -5.48 3.32 -3.45
C GLY A 32 -3.97 3.35 -3.54
N TYR A 33 -3.41 4.54 -3.53
CA TYR A 33 -1.98 4.77 -3.66
C TYR A 33 -1.49 5.78 -2.64
N LEU A 34 -0.30 5.56 -2.09
CA LEU A 34 0.43 6.53 -1.28
C LEU A 34 1.47 7.23 -2.16
N ASP A 35 1.38 8.54 -2.21
CA ASP A 35 2.33 9.38 -2.92
C ASP A 35 3.52 9.69 -1.99
N MET A 36 4.59 8.94 -2.15
CA MET A 36 5.80 9.05 -1.35
C MET A 36 6.64 10.28 -1.69
N THR A 37 6.34 10.97 -2.80
CA THR A 37 6.98 12.25 -3.11
C THR A 37 6.52 13.34 -2.15
N ARG A 38 5.47 13.08 -1.38
CA ARG A 38 4.86 13.99 -0.39
C ARG A 38 5.20 13.61 1.06
N VAL A 39 6.25 12.83 1.28
CA VAL A 39 6.75 12.62 2.65
C VAL A 39 7.19 13.96 3.21
N THR A 40 6.53 14.38 4.28
CA THR A 40 6.79 15.67 4.93
C THR A 40 7.67 15.41 6.16
N PRO A 41 8.88 15.99 6.23
CA PRO A 41 9.67 15.98 7.45
C PRO A 41 8.90 16.63 8.60
N LEU A 42 9.11 16.14 9.83
CA LEU A 42 8.40 16.66 11.02
C LEU A 42 8.59 18.17 11.22
N GLU A 43 9.72 18.71 10.83
CA GLU A 43 10.02 20.14 10.91
C GLU A 43 9.11 21.02 10.03
N ASN A 44 8.55 20.43 8.97
CA ASN A 44 7.71 21.12 8.00
C ASN A 44 6.22 20.79 8.20
N CYS A 45 5.85 20.10 9.29
CA CYS A 45 4.47 19.78 9.59
C CYS A 45 3.85 20.85 10.50
N TYR A 46 2.67 21.33 10.13
CA TYR A 46 1.90 22.26 10.96
C TYR A 46 0.87 21.50 11.82
N ASP A 47 0.37 22.19 12.86
CA ASP A 47 -0.64 21.60 13.74
C ASP A 47 -1.93 21.27 12.98
N ASN A 48 -2.47 20.07 13.24
CA ASN A 48 -3.64 19.49 12.58
C ASN A 48 -3.48 19.09 11.10
N ASP A 49 -2.28 19.17 10.52
CA ASP A 49 -2.03 18.65 9.18
C ASP A 49 -2.21 17.14 9.11
N THR A 50 -2.75 16.67 8.00
CA THR A 50 -2.73 15.24 7.64
C THR A 50 -1.56 15.00 6.72
N VAL A 51 -0.53 14.34 7.25
CA VAL A 51 0.75 14.16 6.58
C VAL A 51 1.14 12.70 6.43
N LEU A 52 1.96 12.44 5.44
CA LEU A 52 2.74 11.23 5.34
C LEU A 52 4.16 11.58 5.82
N THR A 53 4.60 10.93 6.88
CA THR A 53 5.95 11.11 7.44
C THR A 53 6.61 9.76 7.69
N TYR A 54 7.91 9.74 7.95
CA TYR A 54 8.62 8.52 8.33
C TYR A 54 9.20 8.66 9.73
N GLY A 55 9.56 7.53 10.31
CA GLY A 55 10.26 7.52 11.59
C GLY A 55 10.66 6.12 12.01
N ARG A 56 11.74 6.05 12.77
CA ARG A 56 12.23 4.83 13.39
C ARG A 56 11.57 4.65 14.76
N ILE A 57 10.98 3.50 15.01
CA ILE A 57 10.46 3.19 16.35
C ILE A 57 11.63 3.06 17.32
N VAL A 58 11.68 3.93 18.32
CA VAL A 58 12.71 3.94 19.37
C VAL A 58 12.15 3.54 20.74
N GLY A 59 10.87 3.79 20.99
CA GLY A 59 10.17 3.37 22.21
C GLY A 59 9.52 1.99 22.04
N ARG A 60 9.57 1.15 23.08
CA ARG A 60 8.81 -0.12 23.09
C ARG A 60 7.32 0.19 23.05
N PRO A 61 6.55 -0.40 22.11
CA PRO A 61 5.10 -0.24 22.10
C PRO A 61 4.50 -0.74 23.41
N SER A 62 3.80 0.12 24.13
CA SER A 62 3.13 -0.18 25.39
C SER A 62 1.62 -0.14 25.22
N VAL A 63 0.92 -1.10 25.84
CA VAL A 63 -0.54 -1.15 25.88
C VAL A 63 -0.98 -0.67 27.24
N PHE A 64 -1.86 0.32 27.30
CA PHE A 64 -2.43 0.84 28.55
C PHE A 64 -3.93 1.10 28.39
N THR A 65 -4.61 1.27 29.52
CA THR A 65 -6.02 1.66 29.52
C THR A 65 -6.12 3.12 29.91
N SER A 66 -6.74 3.94 29.06
CA SER A 66 -6.95 5.36 29.32
C SER A 66 -8.02 5.57 30.41
N ALA A 67 -8.11 6.79 30.95
CA ALA A 67 -9.14 7.18 31.91
C ALA A 67 -10.58 6.95 31.39
N ARG A 68 -10.77 6.96 30.09
CA ARG A 68 -12.06 6.64 29.41
C ARG A 68 -12.26 5.15 29.16
N LYS A 69 -11.52 4.28 29.84
CA LYS A 69 -11.55 2.79 29.68
C LYS A 69 -11.24 2.29 28.26
N LEU A 70 -10.57 3.10 27.42
CA LEU A 70 -10.14 2.70 26.08
C LEU A 70 -8.77 2.03 26.16
N ARG A 71 -8.61 0.89 25.49
CA ARG A 71 -7.30 0.25 25.32
C ARG A 71 -6.50 1.03 24.28
N CYS A 72 -5.34 1.54 24.70
CA CYS A 72 -4.49 2.39 23.87
C CYS A 72 -3.11 1.75 23.70
N VAL A 73 -2.52 1.93 22.53
CA VAL A 73 -1.10 1.64 22.28
C VAL A 73 -0.38 2.97 22.20
N LYS A 74 0.75 3.09 22.88
CA LYS A 74 1.67 4.23 22.77
C LYS A 74 3.05 3.73 22.38
N THR A 75 3.71 4.47 21.50
CA THR A 75 5.14 4.31 21.22
C THR A 75 5.72 5.65 20.81
N VAL A 76 7.05 5.70 20.69
CA VAL A 76 7.79 6.88 20.26
C VAL A 76 8.54 6.51 18.99
N ALA A 77 8.47 7.38 17.99
CA ALA A 77 9.29 7.32 16.80
C ALA A 77 10.24 8.52 16.75
N GLU A 78 11.35 8.33 16.06
CA GLU A 78 12.39 9.33 15.86
C GLU A 78 12.56 9.56 14.36
N GLN A 79 12.73 10.84 13.98
CA GLN A 79 13.08 11.28 12.64
C GLN A 79 14.12 12.39 12.74
N ASP A 80 15.31 12.18 12.20
CA ASP A 80 16.37 13.18 12.10
C ASP A 80 16.67 13.90 13.44
N GLY A 81 16.71 13.13 14.55
CA GLY A 81 16.95 13.64 15.91
C GLY A 81 15.71 14.21 16.60
N ARG A 82 14.54 14.23 15.96
CA ARG A 82 13.28 14.70 16.53
C ARG A 82 12.39 13.53 16.90
N PHE A 83 11.72 13.64 18.04
CA PHE A 83 10.85 12.58 18.54
C PHE A 83 9.39 12.97 18.40
N PHE A 84 8.54 11.98 18.10
CA PHE A 84 7.10 12.16 18.11
C PHE A 84 6.39 10.94 18.69
N ASN A 85 5.29 11.20 19.40
CA ASN A 85 4.50 10.19 20.06
C ASN A 85 3.41 9.67 19.12
N LEU A 86 3.24 8.37 19.12
CA LEU A 86 2.24 7.66 18.30
C LEU A 86 1.24 6.98 19.24
N TYR A 87 -0.04 7.22 19.00
CA TYR A 87 -1.13 6.65 19.79
C TYR A 87 -2.13 5.93 18.88
N TRP A 88 -2.54 4.72 19.29
CA TRP A 88 -3.65 3.98 18.68
C TRP A 88 -4.70 3.68 19.72
N PHE A 89 -5.91 4.16 19.51
CA PHE A 89 -7.05 3.96 20.40
C PHE A 89 -7.89 2.79 19.92
N ASN A 90 -8.26 1.88 20.83
CA ASN A 90 -9.01 0.65 20.57
C ASN A 90 -8.34 -0.30 19.54
N GLN A 91 -7.01 -0.23 19.40
CA GLN A 91 -6.26 -1.04 18.45
C GLN A 91 -5.07 -1.76 19.12
N PRO A 92 -5.30 -2.60 20.16
CA PRO A 92 -4.20 -3.29 20.85
C PRO A 92 -3.40 -4.23 19.94
N TYR A 93 -4.00 -4.68 18.84
CA TYR A 93 -3.36 -5.50 17.82
C TYR A 93 -2.24 -4.80 17.03
N VAL A 94 -2.08 -3.49 17.21
CA VAL A 94 -1.00 -2.71 16.59
C VAL A 94 0.33 -2.96 17.31
N ALA A 95 0.31 -3.09 18.64
CA ALA A 95 1.53 -3.23 19.44
C ALA A 95 2.47 -4.33 18.94
N PRO A 96 2.03 -5.58 18.67
CA PRO A 96 2.91 -6.64 18.20
C PRO A 96 3.39 -6.45 16.75
N LYS A 97 2.83 -5.51 15.98
CA LYS A 97 3.23 -5.20 14.60
C LYS A 97 4.35 -4.19 14.51
N LEU A 98 4.59 -3.44 15.57
CA LEU A 98 5.63 -2.42 15.63
C LEU A 98 6.88 -3.00 16.31
N ARG A 99 8.02 -2.82 15.67
CA ARG A 99 9.31 -3.33 16.14
C ARG A 99 10.27 -2.17 16.39
N VAL A 100 10.92 -2.17 17.55
CA VAL A 100 11.97 -1.19 17.89
C VAL A 100 13.13 -1.31 16.92
N GLY A 101 13.69 -0.19 16.50
CA GLY A 101 14.81 -0.09 15.55
C GLY A 101 14.41 -0.23 14.08
N VAL A 102 13.12 -0.37 13.77
CA VAL A 102 12.61 -0.49 12.41
C VAL A 102 11.99 0.83 11.95
N ASP A 103 12.24 1.18 10.71
CA ASP A 103 11.70 2.37 10.07
C ASP A 103 10.29 2.10 9.54
N TYR A 104 9.38 3.03 9.79
CA TYR A 104 7.99 2.99 9.32
C TYR A 104 7.60 4.29 8.66
N LEU A 105 6.66 4.20 7.73
CA LEU A 105 5.88 5.31 7.23
C LEU A 105 4.64 5.43 8.07
N PHE A 106 4.29 6.67 8.42
CA PHE A 106 3.09 6.99 9.16
C PHE A 106 2.26 8.00 8.38
N TYR A 107 0.99 7.67 8.16
CA TYR A 107 0.02 8.59 7.56
C TYR A 107 -1.08 8.88 8.56
N GLY A 108 -1.25 10.14 8.91
CA GLY A 108 -2.24 10.56 9.89
C GLY A 108 -2.15 12.05 10.21
N ARG A 109 -2.99 12.47 11.14
CA ARG A 109 -3.04 13.85 11.58
C ARG A 109 -2.01 14.09 12.66
N ILE A 110 -1.16 15.09 12.45
CA ILE A 110 -0.21 15.61 13.45
C ILE A 110 -0.91 16.63 14.36
N LYS A 111 -0.54 16.59 15.63
CA LYS A 111 -0.86 17.60 16.62
C LYS A 111 0.38 18.03 17.36
N HIS A 112 0.54 19.34 17.49
CA HIS A 112 1.55 19.97 18.32
C HIS A 112 0.92 20.40 19.63
N GLY A 113 1.51 20.03 20.76
CA GLY A 113 1.01 20.44 22.08
C GLY A 113 2.08 20.27 23.16
N PHE A 114 2.22 21.29 24.03
CA PHE A 114 3.13 21.30 25.18
C PHE A 114 4.58 20.85 24.86
N GLY A 115 5.09 21.22 23.68
CA GLY A 115 6.44 20.84 23.25
C GLY A 115 6.56 19.42 22.67
N GLU A 116 5.47 18.68 22.56
CA GLU A 116 5.44 17.34 21.97
C GLU A 116 4.71 17.32 20.63
N VAL A 117 5.22 16.52 19.72
CA VAL A 117 4.54 16.19 18.46
C VAL A 117 3.84 14.86 18.65
N THR A 118 2.57 14.79 18.32
CA THR A 118 1.76 13.58 18.47
C THR A 118 1.01 13.23 17.20
N MET A 119 0.81 11.93 16.94
CA MET A 119 -0.04 11.45 15.86
C MET A 119 -1.01 10.40 16.41
N SER A 120 -2.29 10.57 16.11
CA SER A 120 -3.37 9.70 16.62
C SER A 120 -3.91 8.78 15.54
N ASN A 121 -3.96 7.48 15.84
CA ASN A 121 -4.41 6.42 14.93
C ASN A 121 -3.77 6.48 13.53
N PRO A 122 -2.46 6.73 13.39
CA PRO A 122 -1.87 6.74 12.06
C PRO A 122 -1.98 5.36 11.41
N SER A 123 -2.23 5.36 10.11
CA SER A 123 -1.89 4.21 9.29
C SER A 123 -0.38 4.10 9.22
N PHE A 124 0.15 2.89 9.26
CA PHE A 124 1.60 2.70 9.20
C PHE A 124 1.97 1.54 8.29
N GLU A 125 3.15 1.64 7.73
CA GLU A 125 3.76 0.62 6.89
C GLU A 125 5.25 0.51 7.17
N GLU A 126 5.76 -0.70 7.31
CA GLU A 126 7.18 -0.94 7.49
C GLU A 126 7.96 -0.54 6.23
N VAL A 127 8.97 0.30 6.39
CA VAL A 127 9.90 0.65 5.32
C VAL A 127 10.86 -0.51 5.11
N ASP A 128 10.76 -1.15 3.96
CA ASP A 128 11.76 -2.13 3.54
C ASP A 128 13.00 -1.43 2.98
N LYS A 129 14.17 -2.06 3.11
CA LYS A 129 15.44 -1.60 2.48
C LYS A 129 15.31 -1.41 0.96
N ASN A 130 14.33 -2.10 0.35
CA ASN A 130 13.99 -1.98 -1.07
C ASN A 130 12.79 -1.05 -1.33
N THR A 131 12.14 -0.53 -0.29
CA THR A 131 11.09 0.49 -0.47
C THR A 131 11.80 1.79 -0.78
N GLN A 132 11.87 2.12 -2.05
CA GLN A 132 12.30 3.46 -2.43
C GLN A 132 11.29 4.43 -1.80
N LEU A 133 11.75 5.29 -0.89
CA LEU A 133 10.97 6.40 -0.33
C LEU A 133 10.69 7.47 -1.40
N LYS A 134 10.53 7.04 -2.64
CA LYS A 134 10.28 7.88 -3.82
C LYS A 134 9.25 7.20 -4.70
N GLY A 135 8.28 7.97 -5.17
CA GLY A 135 7.27 7.51 -6.12
C GLY A 135 5.92 7.19 -5.48
N ILE A 136 5.11 6.42 -6.19
CA ILE A 136 3.74 6.08 -5.81
C ILE A 136 3.69 4.62 -5.38
N ILE A 137 3.22 4.34 -4.18
CA ILE A 137 3.16 2.99 -3.63
C ILE A 137 1.71 2.50 -3.61
N PRO A 138 1.42 1.35 -4.25
CA PRO A 138 0.08 0.76 -4.22
C PRO A 138 -0.25 0.22 -2.83
N VAL A 139 -1.50 0.46 -2.39
CA VAL A 139 -2.07 -0.03 -1.13
C VAL A 139 -3.18 -1.02 -1.43
N TYR A 140 -3.04 -2.23 -0.91
CA TYR A 140 -4.00 -3.31 -1.10
C TYR A 140 -4.90 -3.50 0.11
N ARG A 141 -6.08 -4.08 -0.08
CA ARG A 141 -6.85 -4.65 1.02
C ARG A 141 -6.09 -5.86 1.56
N LEU A 142 -6.09 -6.03 2.87
CA LEU A 142 -5.41 -7.15 3.52
C LEU A 142 -6.41 -8.00 4.30
N LYS A 143 -6.14 -9.31 4.38
CA LYS A 143 -6.90 -10.25 5.19
C LYS A 143 -5.95 -11.30 5.77
N GLY A 144 -6.29 -11.83 6.95
CA GLY A 144 -5.45 -12.82 7.61
C GLY A 144 -4.07 -12.27 8.02
N GLY A 145 -3.04 -13.04 7.75
CA GLY A 145 -1.64 -12.68 8.04
C GLY A 145 -0.89 -12.01 6.89
N LEU A 146 -1.60 -11.56 5.84
CA LEU A 146 -0.97 -10.86 4.71
C LEU A 146 -0.50 -9.46 5.12
N THR A 147 0.63 -9.05 4.54
CA THR A 147 1.18 -7.70 4.65
C THR A 147 1.20 -7.03 3.30
N GLN A 148 1.25 -5.69 3.24
CA GLN A 148 1.38 -4.92 1.99
C GLN A 148 2.57 -5.40 1.16
N ARG A 149 3.71 -5.61 1.82
CA ARG A 149 4.92 -6.16 1.20
C ARG A 149 4.68 -7.52 0.56
N CYS A 150 4.00 -8.42 1.27
CA CYS A 150 3.70 -9.76 0.76
C CYS A 150 2.86 -9.69 -0.50
N VAL A 151 1.78 -8.89 -0.50
CA VAL A 151 0.89 -8.74 -1.66
C VAL A 151 1.63 -8.08 -2.83
N ARG A 152 2.36 -6.98 -2.59
CA ARG A 152 3.14 -6.31 -3.65
C ARG A 152 4.16 -7.22 -4.31
N ASN A 153 4.89 -8.01 -3.52
CA ASN A 153 5.88 -8.93 -4.06
C ASN A 153 5.24 -10.08 -4.85
N ALA A 154 4.12 -10.61 -4.38
CA ALA A 154 3.39 -11.66 -5.05
C ALA A 154 2.84 -11.19 -6.40
N VAL A 155 2.18 -10.02 -6.43
CA VAL A 155 1.67 -9.42 -7.66
C VAL A 155 2.80 -9.13 -8.65
N ARG A 156 3.89 -8.52 -8.19
CA ARG A 156 5.06 -8.23 -9.06
C ARG A 156 5.63 -9.50 -9.68
N ALA A 157 5.67 -10.60 -8.92
CA ALA A 157 6.15 -11.89 -9.44
C ALA A 157 5.17 -12.54 -10.42
N ALA A 158 3.86 -12.26 -10.31
CA ALA A 158 2.82 -12.85 -11.17
C ALA A 158 2.66 -12.15 -12.51
N ILE A 159 2.86 -10.82 -12.58
CA ILE A 159 2.67 -10.02 -13.82
C ILE A 159 3.31 -10.63 -15.07
N PRO A 160 4.57 -11.13 -15.06
CA PRO A 160 5.20 -11.67 -16.26
C PRO A 160 4.47 -12.87 -16.85
N TYR A 161 3.74 -13.62 -16.04
CA TYR A 161 3.14 -14.91 -16.39
C TYR A 161 1.63 -14.86 -16.58
N ALA A 162 0.96 -13.94 -15.90
CA ALA A 162 -0.49 -13.90 -15.80
C ALA A 162 -1.17 -12.90 -16.75
N VAL A 163 -0.42 -11.99 -17.37
CA VAL A 163 -0.99 -11.03 -18.32
C VAL A 163 -0.93 -11.61 -19.74
N GLY A 164 -2.11 -11.91 -20.28
CA GLY A 164 -2.29 -12.40 -21.64
C GLY A 164 -2.19 -11.30 -22.71
N GLU A 165 -2.58 -11.66 -23.92
CA GLU A 165 -2.70 -10.71 -25.03
C GLU A 165 -3.94 -9.82 -24.87
N SER A 166 -3.89 -8.63 -25.46
CA SER A 166 -5.02 -7.71 -25.47
C SER A 166 -6.15 -8.23 -26.35
N ALA A 167 -7.39 -8.12 -25.87
CA ALA A 167 -8.57 -8.39 -26.68
C ALA A 167 -8.83 -7.31 -27.75
N ILE A 168 -8.18 -6.14 -27.59
CA ILE A 168 -8.35 -5.00 -28.51
C ILE A 168 -7.43 -5.15 -29.72
N PRO A 169 -7.95 -5.07 -30.95
CA PRO A 169 -7.14 -5.13 -32.15
C PRO A 169 -6.03 -4.09 -32.20
N SER A 170 -4.84 -4.47 -32.63
CA SER A 170 -3.64 -3.61 -32.66
C SER A 170 -3.85 -2.27 -33.37
N ARG A 171 -4.67 -2.26 -34.44
CA ARG A 171 -5.05 -1.03 -35.16
C ARG A 171 -5.74 0.00 -34.29
N LEU A 172 -6.56 -0.45 -33.31
CA LEU A 172 -7.24 0.45 -32.37
C LEU A 172 -6.29 0.91 -31.27
N LEU A 173 -5.41 0.03 -30.79
CA LEU A 173 -4.36 0.40 -29.84
C LEU A 173 -3.51 1.55 -30.39
N ILE A 174 -3.08 1.45 -31.63
CA ILE A 174 -2.28 2.49 -32.30
C ILE A 174 -3.11 3.77 -32.51
N LYS A 175 -4.34 3.64 -33.04
CA LYS A 175 -5.22 4.77 -33.33
C LYS A 175 -5.51 5.64 -32.09
N TYR A 176 -5.70 5.03 -30.94
CA TYR A 176 -6.04 5.70 -29.70
C TYR A 176 -4.85 5.89 -28.75
N GLY A 177 -3.63 5.56 -29.19
CA GLY A 177 -2.42 5.70 -28.38
C GLY A 177 -2.42 4.83 -27.11
N LEU A 178 -3.17 3.71 -27.12
CA LEU A 178 -3.26 2.79 -26.00
C LEU A 178 -1.99 1.95 -25.92
N GLY A 179 -1.33 2.03 -24.77
CA GLY A 179 -0.08 1.29 -24.53
C GLY A 179 -0.25 -0.22 -24.44
N ASN A 180 0.87 -0.90 -24.26
CA ASN A 180 0.91 -2.34 -24.06
C ASN A 180 0.17 -2.75 -22.76
N LEU A 181 -0.62 -3.82 -22.82
CA LEU A 181 -1.41 -4.29 -21.69
C LEU A 181 -0.54 -4.71 -20.50
N LYS A 182 0.56 -5.41 -20.77
CA LYS A 182 1.50 -5.85 -19.72
C LYS A 182 2.15 -4.68 -18.99
N ASP A 183 2.50 -3.62 -19.73
CA ASP A 183 3.05 -2.40 -19.16
C ASP A 183 1.98 -1.65 -18.33
N ALA A 184 0.72 -1.68 -18.74
CA ALA A 184 -0.37 -1.13 -17.99
C ALA A 184 -0.55 -1.84 -16.63
N TYR A 185 -0.60 -3.16 -16.61
CA TYR A 185 -0.64 -3.93 -15.37
C TYR A 185 0.59 -3.65 -14.49
N LYS A 186 1.78 -3.60 -15.06
CA LYS A 186 3.00 -3.25 -14.34
C LYS A 186 2.89 -1.88 -13.68
N ASN A 187 2.40 -0.87 -14.41
CA ASN A 187 2.30 0.49 -13.90
C ASN A 187 1.15 0.69 -12.89
N VAL A 188 0.05 -0.04 -12.98
CA VAL A 188 -0.98 -0.03 -11.93
C VAL A 188 -0.45 -0.63 -10.63
N HIS A 189 0.36 -1.68 -10.69
CA HIS A 189 0.88 -2.36 -9.52
C HIS A 189 2.24 -1.81 -9.03
N ASN A 190 2.94 -1.03 -9.84
CA ASN A 190 4.22 -0.41 -9.51
C ASN A 190 4.44 0.85 -10.34
N PRO A 191 3.64 1.90 -10.14
CA PRO A 191 3.69 3.12 -10.94
C PRO A 191 5.00 3.87 -10.71
N ALA A 192 5.57 4.38 -11.78
CA ALA A 192 6.74 5.25 -11.71
C ALA A 192 6.35 6.67 -11.25
N ASP A 193 5.21 7.16 -11.75
CA ASP A 193 4.66 8.49 -11.47
C ASP A 193 3.12 8.49 -11.66
N LYS A 194 2.50 9.65 -11.42
CA LYS A 194 1.03 9.81 -11.54
C LYS A 194 0.54 9.69 -12.97
N GLU A 195 1.33 10.15 -13.92
CA GLU A 195 0.95 10.15 -15.33
C GLU A 195 0.93 8.71 -15.87
N SER A 196 1.98 7.94 -15.58
CA SER A 196 2.03 6.51 -15.94
C SER A 196 0.93 5.70 -15.26
N LEU A 197 0.58 6.02 -14.00
CA LEU A 197 -0.55 5.41 -13.31
C LEU A 197 -1.88 5.74 -13.99
N SER A 198 -2.10 7.00 -14.36
CA SER A 198 -3.34 7.44 -15.03
C SER A 198 -3.52 6.73 -16.37
N ARG A 199 -2.49 6.74 -17.21
CA ARG A 199 -2.51 6.05 -18.50
C ARG A 199 -2.71 4.53 -18.38
N ALA A 200 -2.07 3.93 -17.38
CA ALA A 200 -2.23 2.51 -17.12
C ALA A 200 -3.64 2.15 -16.66
N SER A 201 -4.23 2.95 -15.79
CA SER A 201 -5.61 2.75 -15.30
C SER A 201 -6.62 2.90 -16.44
N GLU A 202 -6.46 3.90 -17.29
CA GLU A 202 -7.28 4.09 -18.49
C GLU A 202 -7.16 2.90 -19.45
N ARG A 203 -5.93 2.44 -19.71
CA ARG A 203 -5.67 1.29 -20.56
C ARG A 203 -6.38 0.02 -20.08
N ILE A 204 -6.34 -0.25 -18.78
CA ILE A 204 -6.99 -1.41 -18.18
C ILE A 204 -8.51 -1.27 -18.23
N ALA A 205 -9.06 -0.08 -17.92
CA ALA A 205 -10.49 0.16 -18.01
C ALA A 205 -11.05 -0.09 -19.42
N VAL A 206 -10.31 0.34 -20.46
CA VAL A 206 -10.70 0.09 -21.87
C VAL A 206 -10.64 -1.42 -22.20
N GLU A 207 -9.64 -2.14 -21.67
CA GLU A 207 -9.56 -3.61 -21.85
C GLU A 207 -10.76 -4.31 -21.22
N GLU A 208 -11.10 -3.98 -19.98
CA GLU A 208 -12.23 -4.57 -19.26
C GLU A 208 -13.57 -4.29 -19.97
N LEU A 209 -13.80 -3.07 -20.44
CA LEU A 209 -14.99 -2.72 -21.22
C LEU A 209 -15.08 -3.49 -22.53
N SER A 210 -13.94 -3.70 -23.21
CA SER A 210 -13.89 -4.50 -24.44
C SER A 210 -14.28 -5.96 -24.20
N LEU A 211 -13.86 -6.55 -23.11
CA LEU A 211 -14.20 -7.92 -22.74
C LEU A 211 -15.69 -8.10 -22.45
N ILE A 212 -16.33 -7.11 -21.80
CA ILE A 212 -17.78 -7.12 -21.56
C ILE A 212 -18.56 -7.10 -22.88
N HIS A 213 -18.17 -6.26 -23.84
CA HIS A 213 -18.84 -6.15 -25.13
C HIS A 213 -18.68 -7.41 -26.01
N ILE A 214 -17.59 -8.16 -25.87
CA ILE A 214 -17.36 -9.40 -26.61
C ILE A 214 -18.17 -10.57 -26.01
N SER A 215 -18.50 -10.52 -24.73
CA SER A 215 -19.21 -11.57 -24.01
C SER A 215 -20.75 -11.44 -24.04
N GLU A 216 -21.30 -10.32 -24.53
CA GLU A 216 -22.74 -10.19 -24.77
C GLU A 216 -23.06 -10.60 -26.23
N PRO A 217 -23.58 -11.81 -26.51
CA PRO A 217 -24.08 -12.14 -27.83
C PRO A 217 -25.36 -11.34 -28.09
N THR A 218 -25.34 -10.55 -29.17
CA THR A 218 -26.55 -9.95 -29.76
C THR A 218 -27.55 -11.01 -30.19
#